data_dc069099d5c40cd36ad9f6a50a9ea271
#
_entry.id   dc069099d5c40cd36ad9f6a50a9ea271
#
_cell.length_a   1.000
_cell.length_b   1.000
_cell.length_c   1.000
_cell.angle_alpha   90.00
_cell.angle_beta   90.00
_cell.angle_gamma   90.00
#
_symmetry.space_group_name_H-M   'P 1'
#
loop_
_entity.id
_entity.type
_entity.pdbx_description
1 polymer ?
#
loop_
_entity_poly.entity_id
_entity_poly.type
_entity_poly.pdbx_seq_one_letter_code
_entity_poly.pdbx_strand_id
1 'polypeptide(L)'
;MKQAIRVAAFVAATLCTSVVISQVEKKIQQTERFPQFDNEDVKVWKTIVMPHQPLAMHHHDHPRVIIALTGGTMNIVDPAGAVEPHIWETGKAYWLPAMPPNAMHSDVNAGDKPMEVMVVELQKEK
;
A
#
# COMPACT_ATOMS: atom_id res chain seq x y z
N MET A 1 -45.72 67.38 22.50
CA MET A 1 -45.68 65.94 22.20
C MET A 1 -44.43 65.66 21.37
N LYS A 2 -43.45 65.04 21.95
CA LYS A 2 -42.23 64.63 21.24
C LYS A 2 -42.27 63.11 21.08
N GLN A 3 -42.42 62.64 19.86
CA GLN A 3 -42.34 61.22 19.51
C GLN A 3 -40.85 60.85 19.37
N ALA A 4 -40.37 59.93 20.19
CA ALA A 4 -39.05 59.35 20.07
C ALA A 4 -39.05 58.20 19.07
N ILE A 5 -38.35 58.36 17.97
CA ILE A 5 -38.13 57.34 16.97
C ILE A 5 -37.07 56.37 17.52
N ARG A 6 -37.47 55.14 17.81
CA ARG A 6 -36.52 54.08 18.16
C ARG A 6 -36.02 53.44 16.87
N VAL A 7 -34.74 53.64 16.59
CA VAL A 7 -34.04 52.96 15.50
C VAL A 7 -33.59 51.60 16.07
N ALA A 8 -34.21 50.55 15.55
CA ALA A 8 -33.76 49.20 15.85
C ALA A 8 -32.60 48.85 14.93
N ALA A 9 -31.41 48.68 15.51
CA ALA A 9 -30.23 48.19 14.78
C ALA A 9 -30.34 46.66 14.66
N PHE A 10 -30.60 46.16 13.43
CA PHE A 10 -30.47 44.74 13.14
C PHE A 10 -28.98 44.40 12.97
N VAL A 11 -28.41 43.68 13.92
CA VAL A 11 -27.11 43.06 13.76
C VAL A 11 -27.32 41.74 13.04
N ALA A 12 -26.99 41.72 11.75
CA ALA A 12 -26.94 40.49 10.98
C ALA A 12 -25.68 39.70 11.37
N ALA A 13 -25.82 38.68 12.21
CA ALA A 13 -24.78 37.73 12.49
C ALA A 13 -24.57 36.79 11.28
N THR A 14 -23.55 37.07 10.48
CA THR A 14 -23.13 36.17 9.40
C THR A 14 -22.45 34.94 10.03
N LEU A 15 -23.19 33.83 10.14
CA LEU A 15 -22.61 32.53 10.47
C LEU A 15 -21.74 32.07 9.29
N CYS A 16 -20.43 32.25 9.45
CA CYS A 16 -19.46 31.60 8.57
C CYS A 16 -19.40 30.12 8.93
N THR A 17 -20.21 29.29 8.29
CA THR A 17 -20.09 27.84 8.38
C THR A 17 -18.85 27.41 7.64
N SER A 18 -17.76 27.21 8.37
CA SER A 18 -16.54 26.58 7.88
C SER A 18 -16.88 25.11 7.55
N VAL A 19 -17.08 24.81 6.29
CA VAL A 19 -17.17 23.42 5.82
C VAL A 19 -15.76 22.83 5.96
N VAL A 20 -15.51 22.14 7.05
CA VAL A 20 -14.33 21.30 7.20
C VAL A 20 -14.53 20.12 6.26
N ILE A 21 -13.93 20.20 5.06
CA ILE A 21 -13.83 19.05 4.16
C ILE A 21 -12.79 18.13 4.82
N SER A 22 -13.26 17.20 5.64
CA SER A 22 -12.47 16.09 6.10
C SER A 22 -12.13 15.23 4.88
N GLN A 23 -10.92 15.36 4.38
CA GLN A 23 -10.39 14.38 3.44
C GLN A 23 -10.24 13.08 4.22
N VAL A 24 -11.21 12.20 4.06
CA VAL A 24 -11.09 10.81 4.54
C VAL A 24 -10.01 10.17 3.67
N GLU A 25 -8.78 10.13 4.18
CA GLU A 25 -7.75 9.28 3.60
C GLU A 25 -8.31 7.87 3.56
N LYS A 26 -8.47 7.33 2.35
CA LYS A 26 -8.97 5.97 2.17
C LYS A 26 -7.94 5.03 2.81
N LYS A 27 -8.21 4.60 4.02
CA LYS A 27 -7.36 3.64 4.73
C LYS A 27 -7.37 2.34 3.92
N ILE A 28 -6.20 1.93 3.45
CA ILE A 28 -6.03 0.65 2.77
C ILE A 28 -6.39 -0.44 3.78
N GLN A 29 -7.40 -1.26 3.45
CA GLN A 29 -7.93 -2.30 4.34
C GLN A 29 -7.72 -3.71 3.80
N GLN A 30 -7.09 -3.84 2.64
CA GLN A 30 -6.82 -5.12 1.99
C GLN A 30 -5.43 -5.15 1.36
N THR A 31 -4.91 -6.36 1.20
CA THR A 31 -3.67 -6.60 0.46
C THR A 31 -3.89 -6.25 -1.00
N GLU A 32 -3.01 -5.37 -1.55
CA GLU A 32 -3.21 -4.81 -2.90
C GLU A 32 -1.88 -4.45 -3.56
N ARG A 33 -1.84 -4.53 -4.89
CA ARG A 33 -0.73 -4.09 -5.74
C ARG A 33 -1.09 -2.78 -6.44
N PHE A 34 -0.14 -1.85 -6.45
CA PHE A 34 -0.26 -0.53 -7.05
C PHE A 34 0.79 -0.38 -8.15
N PRO A 35 0.42 -0.53 -9.43
CA PRO A 35 1.35 -0.30 -10.53
C PRO A 35 1.95 1.09 -10.45
N GLN A 36 3.26 1.21 -10.72
CA GLN A 36 3.97 2.48 -10.77
C GLN A 36 4.30 2.85 -12.21
N PHE A 37 5.10 2.04 -12.88
CA PHE A 37 5.39 2.15 -14.29
C PHE A 37 5.90 0.81 -14.85
N ASP A 38 5.89 0.72 -16.17
CA ASP A 38 6.28 -0.45 -16.94
C ASP A 38 6.96 0.05 -18.23
N ASN A 39 8.10 -0.53 -18.57
CA ASN A 39 8.83 -0.27 -19.80
C ASN A 39 9.56 -1.53 -20.29
N GLU A 40 10.36 -1.43 -21.34
CA GLU A 40 11.09 -2.57 -21.92
C GLU A 40 12.17 -3.18 -21.00
N ASP A 41 12.60 -2.46 -19.97
CA ASP A 41 13.68 -2.90 -19.07
C ASP A 41 13.17 -3.41 -17.73
N VAL A 42 12.15 -2.75 -17.16
CA VAL A 42 11.63 -3.06 -15.82
C VAL A 42 10.12 -2.87 -15.74
N LYS A 43 9.50 -3.67 -14.86
CA LYS A 43 8.14 -3.46 -14.37
C LYS A 43 8.19 -3.15 -12.88
N VAL A 44 7.58 -2.03 -12.50
CA VAL A 44 7.64 -1.54 -11.11
C VAL A 44 6.25 -1.40 -10.53
N TRP A 45 6.07 -1.95 -9.33
CA TRP A 45 4.85 -1.79 -8.56
C TRP A 45 5.13 -1.73 -7.06
N LYS A 46 4.23 -1.12 -6.32
CA LYS A 46 4.19 -1.20 -4.86
C LYS A 46 3.18 -2.27 -4.45
N THR A 47 3.52 -3.04 -3.43
CA THR A 47 2.59 -3.98 -2.79
C THR A 47 2.42 -3.59 -1.33
N ILE A 48 1.17 -3.55 -0.87
CA ILE A 48 0.82 -3.45 0.55
C ILE A 48 0.23 -4.80 0.94
N VAL A 49 0.88 -5.47 1.90
CA VAL A 49 0.43 -6.76 2.42
C VAL A 49 -0.10 -6.57 3.83
N MET A 50 -1.41 -6.65 3.97
CA MET A 50 -2.09 -6.51 5.26
C MET A 50 -1.84 -7.73 6.14
N PRO A 51 -1.85 -7.57 7.49
CA PRO A 51 -1.71 -8.69 8.41
C PRO A 51 -2.67 -9.83 8.09
N HIS A 52 -2.13 -11.04 7.96
CA HIS A 52 -2.90 -12.28 7.73
C HIS A 52 -3.81 -12.31 6.48
N GLN A 53 -3.62 -11.36 5.55
CA GLN A 53 -4.31 -11.32 4.26
C GLN A 53 -3.33 -11.68 3.14
N PRO A 54 -3.36 -12.91 2.60
CA PRO A 54 -2.41 -13.35 1.61
C PRO A 54 -2.57 -12.62 0.27
N LEU A 55 -1.46 -12.41 -0.42
CA LEU A 55 -1.50 -12.25 -1.87
C LEU A 55 -1.93 -13.57 -2.49
N ALA A 56 -2.72 -13.50 -3.56
CA ALA A 56 -3.09 -14.68 -4.31
C ALA A 56 -1.83 -15.44 -4.79
N MET A 57 -1.98 -16.75 -4.92
CA MET A 57 -0.94 -17.63 -5.46
C MET A 57 -0.46 -17.12 -6.81
N HIS A 58 0.86 -16.94 -6.98
CA HIS A 58 1.45 -16.36 -8.18
C HIS A 58 2.85 -16.90 -8.46
N HIS A 59 3.40 -16.52 -9.61
CA HIS A 59 4.72 -16.92 -10.12
C HIS A 59 5.49 -15.69 -10.57
N HIS A 60 6.84 -15.80 -10.60
CA HIS A 60 7.72 -14.77 -11.13
C HIS A 60 8.68 -15.36 -12.16
N ASP A 61 8.46 -15.06 -13.42
CA ASP A 61 9.31 -15.51 -14.54
C ASP A 61 10.66 -14.80 -14.57
N HIS A 62 10.74 -13.63 -13.95
CA HIS A 62 11.91 -12.76 -14.00
C HIS A 62 12.51 -12.51 -12.61
N PRO A 63 13.84 -12.24 -12.55
CA PRO A 63 14.46 -11.79 -11.31
C PRO A 63 13.97 -10.39 -10.94
N ARG A 64 14.01 -10.10 -9.64
CA ARG A 64 13.48 -8.83 -9.12
C ARG A 64 14.24 -8.34 -7.90
N VAL A 65 14.20 -7.03 -7.70
CA VAL A 65 14.61 -6.38 -6.45
C VAL A 65 13.36 -6.05 -5.64
N ILE A 66 13.39 -6.43 -4.36
CA ILE A 66 12.39 -6.00 -3.37
C ILE A 66 13.03 -4.92 -2.51
N ILE A 67 12.36 -3.78 -2.37
CA ILE A 67 12.76 -2.72 -1.45
C ILE A 67 11.69 -2.65 -0.35
N ALA A 68 12.07 -2.96 0.89
CA ALA A 68 11.16 -2.91 2.03
C ALA A 68 10.97 -1.45 2.48
N LEU A 69 9.85 -0.83 2.11
CA LEU A 69 9.47 0.50 2.57
C LEU A 69 9.02 0.45 4.02
N THR A 70 8.24 -0.56 4.37
CA THR A 70 7.90 -0.95 5.74
C THR A 70 8.11 -2.45 5.84
N GLY A 71 9.11 -2.86 6.59
CA GLY A 71 9.52 -4.26 6.73
C GLY A 71 8.68 -5.05 7.73
N GLY A 72 9.08 -6.29 7.94
CA GLY A 72 8.46 -7.26 8.83
C GLY A 72 8.80 -8.68 8.42
N THR A 73 8.06 -9.66 8.95
CA THR A 73 8.18 -11.06 8.55
C THR A 73 7.14 -11.41 7.49
N MET A 74 7.61 -11.77 6.31
CA MET A 74 6.79 -12.29 5.21
C MET A 74 6.92 -13.79 5.13
N ASN A 75 5.83 -14.50 5.29
CA ASN A 75 5.77 -15.94 5.07
C ASN A 75 5.51 -16.21 3.59
N ILE A 76 6.43 -16.90 2.95
CA ILE A 76 6.26 -17.41 1.59
C ILE A 76 5.63 -18.79 1.72
N VAL A 77 4.47 -18.98 1.12
CA VAL A 77 3.69 -20.21 1.25
C VAL A 77 3.55 -20.88 -0.11
N ASP A 78 4.01 -22.12 -0.22
CA ASP A 78 3.88 -22.90 -1.46
C ASP A 78 2.48 -23.54 -1.62
N PRO A 79 2.15 -24.13 -2.78
CA PRO A 79 0.85 -24.78 -2.98
C PRO A 79 0.56 -25.96 -2.04
N ALA A 80 1.58 -26.59 -1.48
CA ALA A 80 1.45 -27.67 -0.51
C ALA A 80 1.23 -27.17 0.93
N GLY A 81 1.34 -25.85 1.15
CA GLY A 81 1.20 -25.21 2.45
C GLY A 81 2.50 -25.13 3.27
N ALA A 82 3.65 -25.48 2.67
CA ALA A 82 4.93 -25.26 3.33
C ALA A 82 5.23 -23.76 3.43
N VAL A 83 5.76 -23.34 4.58
CA VAL A 83 5.98 -21.95 4.92
C VAL A 83 7.48 -21.69 5.08
N GLU A 84 7.99 -20.69 4.34
CA GLU A 84 9.34 -20.18 4.46
C GLU A 84 9.28 -18.70 4.92
N PRO A 85 9.72 -18.38 6.16
CA PRO A 85 9.69 -17.00 6.65
C PRO A 85 10.88 -16.20 6.10
N HIS A 86 10.59 -15.02 5.56
CA HIS A 86 11.56 -14.02 5.13
C HIS A 86 11.45 -12.77 6.00
N ILE A 87 12.55 -12.35 6.62
CA ILE A 87 12.61 -11.10 7.38
C ILE A 87 13.11 -9.99 6.46
N TRP A 88 12.27 -9.01 6.22
CA TRP A 88 12.62 -7.83 5.43
C TRP A 88 12.73 -6.61 6.34
N GLU A 89 13.92 -6.01 6.38
CA GLU A 89 14.19 -4.85 7.22
C GLU A 89 13.84 -3.56 6.47
N THR A 90 13.13 -2.65 7.12
CA THR A 90 12.76 -1.34 6.55
C THR A 90 13.97 -0.61 5.98
N GLY A 91 13.86 -0.13 4.74
CA GLY A 91 14.90 0.60 4.02
C GLY A 91 15.94 -0.29 3.33
N LYS A 92 15.87 -1.62 3.45
CA LYS A 92 16.79 -2.54 2.76
C LYS A 92 16.21 -3.05 1.45
N ALA A 93 17.12 -3.43 0.54
CA ALA A 93 16.81 -4.04 -0.74
C ALA A 93 17.30 -5.49 -0.77
N TYR A 94 16.55 -6.35 -1.45
CA TYR A 94 16.80 -7.79 -1.54
C TYR A 94 16.69 -8.23 -3.00
N TRP A 95 17.64 -9.07 -3.43
CA TRP A 95 17.58 -9.71 -4.73
C TRP A 95 16.85 -11.04 -4.63
N LEU A 96 15.85 -11.23 -5.49
CA LEU A 96 15.17 -12.51 -5.65
C LEU A 96 15.31 -12.98 -7.11
N PRO A 97 15.83 -14.19 -7.34
CA PRO A 97 15.92 -14.76 -8.69
C PRO A 97 14.55 -15.06 -9.27
N ALA A 98 14.50 -15.33 -10.57
CA ALA A 98 13.32 -15.93 -11.18
C ALA A 98 12.97 -17.24 -10.46
N MET A 99 11.69 -17.57 -10.39
CA MET A 99 11.25 -18.82 -9.81
C MET A 99 11.49 -19.98 -10.77
N PRO A 100 11.71 -21.22 -10.26
CA PRO A 100 11.72 -22.40 -11.10
C PRO A 100 10.42 -22.54 -11.90
N PRO A 101 10.45 -23.12 -13.12
CA PRO A 101 9.24 -23.35 -13.91
C PRO A 101 8.15 -24.06 -13.08
N ASN A 102 6.91 -23.59 -13.22
CA ASN A 102 5.74 -24.11 -12.51
C ASN A 102 5.74 -23.94 -10.97
N ALA A 103 6.74 -23.32 -10.39
CA ALA A 103 6.71 -22.96 -8.98
C ALA A 103 5.72 -21.83 -8.76
N MET A 104 4.95 -21.92 -7.68
CA MET A 104 3.97 -20.90 -7.28
C MET A 104 4.16 -20.58 -5.80
N HIS A 105 3.83 -19.36 -5.40
CA HIS A 105 3.77 -19.01 -3.98
C HIS A 105 2.68 -17.97 -3.70
N SER A 106 2.32 -17.88 -2.44
CA SER A 106 1.53 -16.82 -1.84
C SER A 106 2.37 -16.13 -0.78
N ASP A 107 2.21 -14.82 -0.63
CA ASP A 107 2.89 -14.04 0.40
C ASP A 107 1.91 -13.70 1.51
N VAL A 108 2.27 -13.99 2.76
CA VAL A 108 1.44 -13.72 3.94
C VAL A 108 2.25 -12.89 4.93
N ASN A 109 1.76 -11.71 5.25
CA ASN A 109 2.33 -10.91 6.34
C ASN A 109 2.03 -11.58 7.69
N ALA A 110 3.07 -12.05 8.36
CA ALA A 110 2.96 -12.73 9.65
C ALA A 110 2.88 -11.78 10.87
N GLY A 111 3.06 -10.46 10.63
CA GLY A 111 3.00 -9.44 11.66
C GLY A 111 1.60 -8.88 11.90
N ASP A 112 1.53 -7.87 12.75
CA ASP A 112 0.30 -7.17 13.15
C ASP A 112 0.11 -5.79 12.49
N LYS A 113 1.07 -5.38 11.65
CA LYS A 113 1.07 -4.11 10.91
C LYS A 113 1.23 -4.36 9.42
N PRO A 114 0.68 -3.51 8.56
CA PRO A 114 0.89 -3.60 7.12
C PRO A 114 2.37 -3.57 6.76
N MET A 115 2.78 -4.41 5.81
CA MET A 115 4.09 -4.32 5.17
C MET A 115 3.94 -3.65 3.81
N GLU A 116 4.89 -2.76 3.47
CA GLU A 116 4.94 -2.11 2.17
C GLU A 116 6.26 -2.42 1.48
N VAL A 117 6.18 -2.88 0.26
CA VAL A 117 7.36 -3.16 -0.56
C VAL A 117 7.23 -2.52 -1.94
N MET A 118 8.35 -2.03 -2.45
CA MET A 118 8.50 -1.70 -3.86
C MET A 118 9.16 -2.89 -4.55
N VAL A 119 8.58 -3.34 -5.65
CA VAL A 119 9.09 -4.42 -6.48
C VAL A 119 9.57 -3.85 -7.80
N VAL A 120 10.82 -4.14 -8.16
CA VAL A 120 11.41 -3.82 -9.45
C VAL A 120 11.74 -5.14 -10.15
N GLU A 121 10.91 -5.57 -11.08
CA GLU A 121 11.09 -6.81 -11.84
C GLU A 121 11.79 -6.50 -13.16
N LEU A 122 12.86 -7.23 -13.46
CA LEU A 122 13.63 -7.06 -14.69
C LEU A 122 12.89 -7.76 -15.85
N GLN A 123 12.75 -7.08 -16.99
CA GLN A 123 12.03 -7.63 -18.15
C GLN A 123 12.97 -8.28 -19.17
N LYS A 124 14.27 -8.01 -19.09
CA LYS A 124 15.28 -8.58 -19.98
C LYS A 124 16.21 -9.50 -19.21
N GLU A 125 16.32 -10.74 -19.65
CA GLU A 125 17.45 -11.61 -19.29
C GLU A 125 18.67 -11.25 -20.14
N LYS A 126 19.85 -11.23 -19.50
CA LYS A 126 21.12 -11.04 -20.22
C LYS A 126 21.63 -12.37 -20.73
#